data_0c4db1afbbe4ad7d3ac54064d89b71d0
#
_entry.id   0c4db1afbbe4ad7d3ac54064d89b71d0
#
_cell.length_a   1.000
_cell.length_b   1.000
_cell.length_c   1.000
_cell.angle_alpha   90.00
_cell.angle_beta   90.00
_cell.angle_gamma   90.00
#
_symmetry.space_group_name_H-M   'P 1'
#
loop_
_entity.id
_entity.type
_entity.pdbx_description
1 polymer ?
#
loop_
_entity_poly.entity_id
_entity_poly.type
_entity_poly.pdbx_seq_one_letter_code
_entity_poly.pdbx_strand_id
1 'polypeptide(L)'
;APTVELYMDFLCPGCGNLHRQLDADLQKMVDAGQINLDLHFMAFMDRWSTDEYSSRAANAAIYLAEHDSDPNHLISFLEKVYAEDFQPEEGSAYKSVSDAKIKEQMIAAGVSKDVADKAFGRDYQEWLDAIDTYTPKRSELWHQSGSYKGSSIGIWTS
;
A
#
# COMPACT_ATOMS: atom_id res chain seq x y z
N ALA A 1 21.22 5.58 -8.09
CA ALA A 1 20.22 4.67 -8.63
C ALA A 1 18.93 5.42 -8.93
N PRO A 2 18.20 5.07 -10.00
CA PRO A 2 16.90 5.68 -10.26
C PRO A 2 15.92 5.31 -9.14
N THR A 3 14.93 6.18 -8.92
CA THR A 3 13.86 5.93 -7.94
C THR A 3 12.59 5.47 -8.68
N VAL A 4 12.01 4.39 -8.18
CA VAL A 4 10.68 3.91 -8.59
C VAL A 4 9.71 4.33 -7.51
N GLU A 5 8.68 5.10 -7.88
CA GLU A 5 7.61 5.53 -6.97
C GLU A 5 6.36 4.67 -7.22
N LEU A 6 5.85 4.05 -6.17
CA LEU A 6 4.60 3.27 -6.22
C LEU A 6 3.53 3.95 -5.37
N TYR A 7 2.48 4.41 -6.03
CA TYR A 7 1.27 4.92 -5.39
C TYR A 7 0.26 3.79 -5.28
N MET A 8 -0.18 3.47 -4.07
CA MET A 8 -0.96 2.26 -3.84
C MET A 8 -2.05 2.43 -2.81
N ASP A 9 -3.12 1.67 -2.98
CA ASP A 9 -4.19 1.49 -2.00
C ASP A 9 -4.36 -0.01 -1.73
N PHE A 10 -4.48 -0.38 -0.46
CA PHE A 10 -4.51 -1.80 -0.05
C PHE A 10 -5.76 -2.56 -0.52
N LEU A 11 -6.83 -1.84 -0.86
CA LEU A 11 -8.06 -2.45 -1.40
C LEU A 11 -8.07 -2.52 -2.93
N CYS A 12 -7.23 -1.75 -3.60
CA CYS A 12 -7.23 -1.63 -5.06
C CYS A 12 -6.81 -2.94 -5.73
N PRO A 13 -7.67 -3.56 -6.58
CA PRO A 13 -7.34 -4.80 -7.27
C PRO A 13 -6.17 -4.65 -8.24
N GLY A 14 -6.06 -3.51 -8.92
CA GLY A 14 -4.94 -3.20 -9.82
C GLY A 14 -3.61 -3.13 -9.07
N CYS A 15 -3.60 -2.55 -7.88
CA CYS A 15 -2.41 -2.53 -7.01
C CYS A 15 -2.02 -3.95 -6.60
N GLY A 16 -2.99 -4.78 -6.20
CA GLY A 16 -2.75 -6.17 -5.86
C GLY A 16 -2.13 -6.96 -7.01
N ASN A 17 -2.66 -6.80 -8.22
CA ASN A 17 -2.10 -7.43 -9.42
C ASN A 17 -0.66 -6.98 -9.68
N LEU A 18 -0.38 -5.69 -9.55
CA LEU A 18 0.95 -5.14 -9.74
C LEU A 18 1.95 -5.72 -8.73
N HIS A 19 1.59 -5.69 -7.45
CA HIS A 19 2.44 -6.19 -6.38
C HIS A 19 2.74 -7.68 -6.52
N ARG A 20 1.74 -8.50 -6.83
CA ARG A 20 1.94 -9.94 -7.05
C ARG A 20 2.88 -10.26 -8.22
N GLN A 21 2.96 -9.37 -9.21
CA GLN A 21 3.83 -9.56 -10.37
C GLN A 21 5.23 -9.00 -10.17
N LEU A 22 5.38 -7.90 -9.45
CA LEU A 22 6.61 -7.12 -9.46
C LEU A 22 7.39 -7.14 -8.15
N ASP A 23 6.78 -7.39 -7.00
CA ASP A 23 7.45 -7.20 -5.70
C ASP A 23 8.74 -8.01 -5.57
N ALA A 24 8.75 -9.26 -6.04
CA ALA A 24 9.94 -10.11 -5.95
C ALA A 24 11.10 -9.56 -6.80
N ASP A 25 10.82 -8.99 -7.96
CA ASP A 25 11.85 -8.42 -8.84
C ASP A 25 12.28 -7.05 -8.34
N LEU A 26 11.35 -6.22 -7.87
CA LEU A 26 11.68 -4.93 -7.24
C LEU A 26 12.59 -5.13 -6.03
N GLN A 27 12.29 -6.12 -5.18
CA GLN A 27 13.12 -6.44 -4.02
C GLN A 27 14.54 -6.81 -4.44
N LYS A 28 14.71 -7.67 -5.44
CA LYS A 28 16.05 -8.03 -5.97
C LYS A 28 16.81 -6.80 -6.48
N MET A 29 16.12 -5.90 -7.17
CA MET A 29 16.73 -4.67 -7.69
C MET A 29 17.13 -3.71 -6.57
N VAL A 30 16.32 -3.60 -5.53
CA VAL A 30 16.63 -2.80 -4.32
C VAL A 30 17.86 -3.40 -3.61
N ASP A 31 17.85 -4.71 -3.37
CA ASP A 31 18.95 -5.41 -2.70
C ASP A 31 20.28 -5.30 -3.47
N ALA A 32 20.19 -5.27 -4.80
CA ALA A 32 21.33 -5.08 -5.68
C ALA A 32 21.77 -3.60 -5.83
N GLY A 33 21.07 -2.65 -5.20
CA GLY A 33 21.35 -1.23 -5.30
C GLY A 33 21.07 -0.64 -6.69
N GLN A 34 20.24 -1.30 -7.50
CA GLN A 34 19.92 -0.88 -8.86
C GLN A 34 18.83 0.18 -8.89
N ILE A 35 17.94 0.19 -7.90
CA ILE A 35 16.87 1.19 -7.74
C ILE A 35 16.72 1.59 -6.28
N ASN A 36 16.14 2.79 -6.07
CA ASN A 36 15.49 3.15 -4.81
C ASN A 36 13.98 2.94 -5.00
N LEU A 37 13.30 2.52 -3.96
CA LEU A 37 11.86 2.28 -3.98
C LEU A 37 11.17 3.21 -3.00
N ASP A 38 10.31 4.09 -3.51
CA ASP A 38 9.47 4.97 -2.71
C ASP A 38 8.02 4.47 -2.74
N LEU A 39 7.49 4.19 -1.57
CA LEU A 39 6.13 3.68 -1.40
C LEU A 39 5.21 4.79 -0.88
N HIS A 40 4.17 5.09 -1.63
CA HIS A 40 3.17 6.09 -1.30
C HIS A 40 1.83 5.41 -0.98
N PHE A 41 1.55 5.24 0.31
CA PHE A 41 0.31 4.64 0.76
C PHE A 41 -0.84 5.64 0.69
N MET A 42 -1.96 5.20 0.12
CA MET A 42 -3.18 5.98 -0.03
C MET A 42 -4.37 5.20 0.53
N ALA A 43 -5.48 5.88 0.76
CA ALA A 43 -6.70 5.27 1.30
C ALA A 43 -7.98 5.76 0.58
N PHE A 44 -7.86 6.14 -0.70
CA PHE A 44 -8.97 6.68 -1.49
C PHE A 44 -10.09 5.65 -1.72
N MET A 45 -9.84 4.36 -1.50
CA MET A 45 -10.82 3.30 -1.68
C MET A 45 -11.60 2.93 -0.41
N ASP A 46 -11.49 3.67 0.66
CA ASP A 46 -12.24 3.41 1.90
C ASP A 46 -13.76 3.28 1.69
N ARG A 47 -14.32 4.06 0.77
CA ARG A 47 -15.76 4.04 0.43
C ARG A 47 -16.23 2.72 -0.19
N TRP A 48 -15.32 1.87 -0.68
CA TRP A 48 -15.64 0.54 -1.21
C TRP A 48 -15.44 -0.59 -0.20
N SER A 49 -15.21 -0.24 1.05
CA SER A 49 -15.26 -1.14 2.19
C SER A 49 -16.26 -0.61 3.22
N THR A 50 -16.69 -1.46 4.14
CA THR A 50 -17.68 -1.06 5.18
C THR A 50 -17.02 -0.56 6.46
N ASP A 51 -15.71 -0.69 6.60
CA ASP A 51 -14.96 -0.44 7.83
C ASP A 51 -13.59 0.21 7.60
N GLU A 52 -13.46 1.00 6.52
CA GLU A 52 -12.26 1.77 6.21
C GLU A 52 -10.99 0.90 6.12
N TYR A 53 -11.09 -0.22 5.42
CA TYR A 53 -9.98 -1.16 5.27
C TYR A 53 -8.70 -0.49 4.75
N SER A 54 -8.81 0.35 3.72
CA SER A 54 -7.66 1.04 3.12
C SER A 54 -6.95 1.92 4.14
N SER A 55 -7.69 2.73 4.91
CA SER A 55 -7.11 3.57 5.97
C SER A 55 -6.48 2.74 7.08
N ARG A 56 -7.11 1.67 7.52
CA ARG A 56 -6.57 0.81 8.58
C ARG A 56 -5.28 0.14 8.16
N ALA A 57 -5.25 -0.44 6.97
CA ALA A 57 -4.04 -1.08 6.44
C ALA A 57 -2.92 -0.06 6.14
N ALA A 58 -3.25 1.11 5.57
CA ALA A 58 -2.27 2.15 5.28
C ALA A 58 -1.65 2.72 6.56
N ASN A 59 -2.46 3.04 7.59
CA ASN A 59 -1.93 3.47 8.89
C ASN A 59 -0.97 2.43 9.49
N ALA A 60 -1.33 1.15 9.42
CA ALA A 60 -0.49 0.07 9.91
C ALA A 60 0.84 -0.02 9.16
N ALA A 61 0.82 0.09 7.82
CA ALA A 61 2.02 0.06 7.00
C ALA A 61 2.96 1.24 7.29
N ILE A 62 2.43 2.45 7.45
CA ILE A 62 3.21 3.64 7.79
C ILE A 62 3.84 3.49 9.18
N TYR A 63 3.06 3.01 10.16
CA TYR A 63 3.57 2.76 11.50
C TYR A 63 4.73 1.75 11.47
N LEU A 64 4.57 0.66 10.72
CA LEU A 64 5.62 -0.33 10.52
C LEU A 64 6.87 0.30 9.91
N ALA A 65 6.71 1.09 8.85
CA ALA A 65 7.82 1.76 8.18
C ALA A 65 8.61 2.69 9.12
N GLU A 66 7.95 3.35 10.05
CA GLU A 66 8.59 4.28 10.99
C GLU A 66 9.20 3.61 12.23
N HIS A 67 8.69 2.45 12.64
CA HIS A 67 9.05 1.83 13.92
C HIS A 67 9.79 0.50 13.81
N ASP A 68 9.84 -0.10 12.60
CA ASP A 68 10.63 -1.30 12.34
C ASP A 68 11.94 -0.93 11.65
N SER A 69 13.04 -1.47 12.13
CA SER A 69 14.38 -1.15 11.61
C SER A 69 14.76 -1.93 10.35
N ASP A 70 14.02 -2.99 10.01
CA ASP A 70 14.32 -3.82 8.85
C ASP A 70 13.33 -3.53 7.70
N PRO A 71 13.77 -2.84 6.63
CA PRO A 71 12.89 -2.51 5.51
C PRO A 71 12.33 -3.74 4.77
N ASN A 72 12.95 -4.90 4.91
CA ASN A 72 12.45 -6.14 4.31
C ASN A 72 11.16 -6.61 4.94
N HIS A 73 10.91 -6.26 6.21
CA HIS A 73 9.64 -6.58 6.86
C HIS A 73 8.46 -5.86 6.23
N LEU A 74 8.63 -4.61 5.81
CA LEU A 74 7.58 -3.86 5.11
C LEU A 74 7.24 -4.52 3.77
N ILE A 75 8.24 -4.87 2.98
CA ILE A 75 8.01 -5.51 1.68
C ILE A 75 7.35 -6.88 1.85
N SER A 76 7.82 -7.68 2.80
CA SER A 76 7.18 -8.96 3.13
C SER A 76 5.74 -8.79 3.60
N PHE A 77 5.44 -7.74 4.37
CA PHE A 77 4.08 -7.40 4.76
C PHE A 77 3.20 -7.07 3.54
N LEU A 78 3.69 -6.26 2.61
CA LEU A 78 2.98 -5.93 1.37
C LEU A 78 2.66 -7.18 0.56
N GLU A 79 3.63 -8.07 0.36
CA GLU A 79 3.41 -9.34 -0.34
C GLU A 79 2.27 -10.16 0.29
N LYS A 80 2.21 -10.20 1.62
CA LYS A 80 1.20 -10.97 2.34
C LYS A 80 -0.19 -10.37 2.26
N VAL A 81 -0.32 -9.05 2.41
CA VAL A 81 -1.65 -8.40 2.40
C VAL A 81 -2.20 -8.22 0.99
N TYR A 82 -1.34 -8.22 -0.02
CA TYR A 82 -1.75 -8.24 -1.43
C TYR A 82 -1.88 -9.65 -2.01
N ALA A 83 -1.55 -10.69 -1.24
CA ALA A 83 -1.75 -12.07 -1.69
C ALA A 83 -3.22 -12.29 -2.08
N GLU A 84 -3.43 -13.07 -3.13
CA GLU A 84 -4.75 -13.28 -3.73
C GLU A 84 -5.78 -13.85 -2.73
N ASP A 85 -5.32 -14.67 -1.79
CA ASP A 85 -6.13 -15.28 -0.74
C ASP A 85 -6.34 -14.37 0.48
N PHE A 86 -5.65 -13.22 0.55
CA PHE A 86 -5.78 -12.28 1.67
C PHE A 86 -6.50 -10.99 1.27
N GLN A 87 -6.11 -10.34 0.16
CA GLN A 87 -6.68 -9.07 -0.25
C GLN A 87 -8.21 -9.18 -0.40
N PRO A 88 -9.01 -8.38 0.33
CA PRO A 88 -10.45 -8.41 0.17
C PRO A 88 -10.88 -7.82 -1.17
N GLU A 89 -12.05 -8.25 -1.66
CA GLU A 89 -12.71 -7.64 -2.80
C GLU A 89 -13.37 -6.31 -2.41
N GLU A 90 -13.49 -5.39 -3.36
CA GLU A 90 -14.13 -4.09 -3.16
C GLU A 90 -15.65 -4.13 -3.32
N GLY A 91 -16.33 -3.13 -2.76
CA GLY A 91 -17.75 -2.90 -3.00
C GLY A 91 -18.66 -3.92 -2.35
N SER A 92 -19.68 -4.39 -3.08
CA SER A 92 -20.69 -5.31 -2.55
C SER A 92 -20.13 -6.69 -2.20
N ALA A 93 -18.99 -7.06 -2.76
CA ALA A 93 -18.30 -8.33 -2.48
C ALA A 93 -17.33 -8.21 -1.30
N TYR A 94 -17.15 -7.02 -0.72
CA TYR A 94 -16.25 -6.81 0.39
C TYR A 94 -16.64 -7.64 1.60
N LYS A 95 -15.67 -8.38 2.13
CA LYS A 95 -15.77 -9.09 3.41
C LYS A 95 -14.77 -8.47 4.37
N SER A 96 -15.24 -8.08 5.56
CA SER A 96 -14.41 -7.41 6.55
C SER A 96 -13.17 -8.22 6.91
N VAL A 97 -12.03 -7.53 6.91
CA VAL A 97 -10.75 -8.04 7.40
C VAL A 97 -10.43 -7.29 8.68
N SER A 98 -10.33 -7.99 9.80
CA SER A 98 -10.08 -7.39 11.11
C SER A 98 -8.65 -6.89 11.25
N ASP A 99 -8.43 -5.95 12.17
CA ASP A 99 -7.09 -5.52 12.57
C ASP A 99 -6.23 -6.71 13.04
N ALA A 100 -6.84 -7.68 13.72
CA ALA A 100 -6.13 -8.89 14.17
C ALA A 100 -5.57 -9.69 12.98
N LYS A 101 -6.32 -9.82 11.90
CA LYS A 101 -5.83 -10.52 10.69
C LYS A 101 -4.71 -9.77 9.99
N ILE A 102 -4.80 -8.45 9.92
CA ILE A 102 -3.71 -7.62 9.37
C ILE A 102 -2.47 -7.76 10.25
N LYS A 103 -2.63 -7.71 11.57
CA LYS A 103 -1.54 -7.90 12.54
C LYS A 103 -0.86 -9.25 12.38
N GLU A 104 -1.60 -10.32 12.16
CA GLU A 104 -1.02 -11.65 11.88
C GLU A 104 -0.07 -11.61 10.68
N GLN A 105 -0.40 -10.87 9.64
CA GLN A 105 0.47 -10.71 8.47
C GLN A 105 1.72 -9.89 8.80
N MET A 106 1.63 -8.89 9.65
CA MET A 106 2.79 -8.13 10.12
C MET A 106 3.77 -9.06 10.87
N ILE A 107 3.26 -9.85 11.80
CA ILE A 107 4.08 -10.79 12.58
C ILE A 107 4.69 -11.87 11.67
N ALA A 108 3.90 -12.39 10.73
CA ALA A 108 4.40 -13.35 9.74
C ALA A 108 5.49 -12.75 8.83
N ALA A 109 5.48 -11.45 8.61
CA ALA A 109 6.51 -10.71 7.88
C ALA A 109 7.80 -10.46 8.69
N GLY A 110 7.83 -10.80 9.97
CA GLY A 110 8.99 -10.63 10.85
C GLY A 110 8.91 -9.43 11.79
N VAL A 111 7.81 -8.66 11.74
CA VAL A 111 7.60 -7.51 12.63
C VAL A 111 7.42 -7.99 14.06
N SER A 112 8.04 -7.30 15.04
CA SER A 112 7.87 -7.62 16.45
C SER A 112 6.42 -7.45 16.90
N LYS A 113 6.02 -8.26 17.88
CA LYS A 113 4.68 -8.15 18.47
C LYS A 113 4.41 -6.75 19.04
N ASP A 114 5.41 -6.12 19.65
CA ASP A 114 5.27 -4.76 20.22
C ASP A 114 4.93 -3.72 19.15
N VAL A 115 5.63 -3.73 18.03
CA VAL A 115 5.34 -2.84 16.90
C VAL A 115 3.96 -3.15 16.30
N ALA A 116 3.67 -4.43 16.03
CA ALA A 116 2.40 -4.85 15.46
C ALA A 116 1.20 -4.48 16.34
N ASP A 117 1.30 -4.62 17.65
CA ASP A 117 0.23 -4.27 18.59
C ASP A 117 -0.09 -2.75 18.59
N LYS A 118 0.90 -1.91 18.30
CA LYS A 118 0.76 -0.45 18.30
C LYS A 118 0.40 0.15 16.94
N ALA A 119 0.36 -0.66 15.89
CA ALA A 119 0.20 -0.19 14.51
C ALA A 119 -1.23 0.25 14.14
N PHE A 120 -2.23 0.00 14.97
CA PHE A 120 -3.65 0.20 14.64
C PHE A 120 -4.28 1.41 15.35
N GLY A 121 -3.47 2.33 15.86
CA GLY A 121 -3.94 3.55 16.51
C GLY A 121 -4.45 4.64 15.57
N ARG A 122 -4.34 4.47 14.27
CA ARG A 122 -4.77 5.45 13.26
C ARG A 122 -4.07 6.82 13.37
N ASP A 123 -2.82 6.84 13.81
CA ASP A 123 -2.05 8.06 14.06
C ASP A 123 -1.77 8.90 12.81
N TYR A 124 -1.85 8.29 11.62
CA TYR A 124 -1.56 8.92 10.33
C TYR A 124 -2.80 9.25 9.51
N GLN A 125 -4.00 9.15 10.08
CA GLN A 125 -5.25 9.34 9.33
C GLN A 125 -5.36 10.74 8.72
N GLU A 126 -5.02 11.76 9.48
CA GLU A 126 -5.06 13.15 8.99
C GLU A 126 -4.10 13.36 7.81
N TRP A 127 -2.92 12.77 7.88
CA TRP A 127 -1.95 12.81 6.80
C TRP A 127 -2.44 12.04 5.56
N LEU A 128 -3.04 10.86 5.74
CA LEU A 128 -3.64 10.08 4.64
C LEU A 128 -4.77 10.83 3.96
N ASP A 129 -5.65 11.48 4.71
CA ASP A 129 -6.74 12.28 4.17
C ASP A 129 -6.21 13.43 3.30
N ALA A 130 -5.13 14.07 3.75
CA ALA A 130 -4.45 15.13 2.99
C ALA A 130 -3.83 14.59 1.69
N ILE A 131 -3.15 13.45 1.74
CA ILE A 131 -2.52 12.80 0.58
C ILE A 131 -3.58 12.35 -0.43
N ASP A 132 -4.68 11.76 0.00
CA ASP A 132 -5.79 11.35 -0.86
C ASP A 132 -6.42 12.54 -1.59
N THR A 133 -6.46 13.70 -0.94
CA THR A 133 -6.98 14.94 -1.53
C THR A 133 -5.98 15.58 -2.50
N TYR A 134 -4.70 15.55 -2.17
CA TYR A 134 -3.66 16.29 -2.89
C TYR A 134 -3.10 15.52 -4.10
N THR A 135 -2.83 14.23 -3.95
CA THR A 135 -2.17 13.42 -4.98
C THR A 135 -2.90 13.44 -6.32
N PRO A 136 -4.24 13.30 -6.39
CA PRO A 136 -4.96 13.37 -7.66
C PRO A 136 -4.87 14.73 -8.38
N LYS A 137 -4.49 15.78 -7.67
CA LYS A 137 -4.35 17.14 -8.23
C LYS A 137 -2.97 17.41 -8.79
N ARG A 138 -2.03 16.52 -8.57
CA ARG A 138 -0.66 16.62 -9.08
C ARG A 138 -0.64 16.27 -10.56
N SER A 139 -0.66 17.29 -11.42
CA SER A 139 -0.74 17.10 -12.87
C SER A 139 0.44 16.36 -13.48
N GLU A 140 1.60 16.36 -12.81
CA GLU A 140 2.77 15.58 -13.21
C GLU A 140 2.54 14.06 -13.12
N LEU A 141 1.56 13.63 -12.33
CA LEU A 141 1.16 12.23 -12.20
C LEU A 141 0.04 11.83 -13.16
N TRP A 142 -0.44 12.76 -14.00
CA TRP A 142 -1.55 12.46 -14.90
C TRP A 142 -1.07 11.75 -16.15
N HIS A 143 -1.89 10.84 -16.64
CA HIS A 143 -1.67 10.21 -17.94
C HIS A 143 -1.61 11.28 -19.05
N GLN A 144 -0.57 11.17 -19.87
CA GLN A 144 -0.36 12.11 -20.99
C GLN A 144 -1.12 11.69 -22.24
N SER A 145 -1.56 10.43 -22.32
CA SER A 145 -2.26 9.87 -23.49
C SER A 145 -3.18 8.74 -23.09
N GLY A 146 -3.97 8.25 -24.05
CA GLY A 146 -4.87 7.11 -23.85
C GLY A 146 -6.17 7.47 -23.16
N SER A 147 -6.89 6.44 -22.72
CA SER A 147 -8.23 6.56 -22.13
C SER A 147 -8.26 7.32 -20.80
N TYR A 148 -7.14 7.39 -20.11
CA TYR A 148 -7.00 8.06 -18.81
C TYR A 148 -6.30 9.41 -18.89
N LYS A 149 -6.12 9.96 -20.10
CA LYS A 149 -5.45 11.25 -20.28
C LYS A 149 -6.08 12.34 -19.40
N GLY A 150 -5.24 13.06 -18.67
CA GLY A 150 -5.66 14.12 -17.75
C GLY A 150 -6.19 13.61 -16.41
N SER A 151 -5.94 12.36 -16.06
CA SER A 151 -6.27 11.79 -14.75
C SER A 151 -5.11 10.99 -14.18
N SER A 152 -5.13 10.79 -12.87
CA SER A 152 -4.19 9.96 -12.13
C SER A 152 -4.69 8.51 -11.92
N ILE A 153 -5.75 8.11 -12.63
CA ILE A 153 -6.32 6.77 -12.51
C ILE A 153 -5.50 5.77 -13.35
N GLY A 154 -5.21 4.61 -12.78
CA GLY A 154 -4.55 3.51 -13.45
C GLY A 154 -3.04 3.46 -13.22
N ILE A 155 -2.39 2.53 -13.89
CA ILE A 155 -0.93 2.33 -13.86
C ILE A 155 -0.32 3.15 -14.99
N TRP A 156 0.68 3.96 -14.66
CA TRP A 156 1.46 4.68 -15.66
C TRP A 156 2.95 4.50 -15.41
N THR A 157 3.71 4.56 -16.48
CA THR A 157 5.18 4.57 -16.46
C THR A 157 5.68 5.88 -17.03
N SER A 158 6.61 6.48 -16.37
CA SER A 158 7.34 7.64 -16.89
C SER A 158 8.44 7.23 -17.87
#